data_f6935218daa1355e4fe4f37bc9bc034a
#
_entry.id   f6935218daa1355e4fe4f37bc9bc034a
#
_cell.length_a   1.000
_cell.length_b   1.000
_cell.length_c   1.000
_cell.angle_alpha   90.00
_cell.angle_beta   90.00
_cell.angle_gamma   90.00
#
_symmetry.space_group_name_H-M   'P 1'
#
loop_
_entity.id
_entity.type
_entity.pdbx_description
1 polymer ?
#
loop_
_entity_poly.entity_id
_entity_poly.type
_entity_poly.pdbx_seq_one_letter_code
_entity_poly.pdbx_strand_id
1 'polypeptide(L)'
;MTIRAVLGYDGSPAAAGAIEAGAQLFPGSRAWITYLWVPPFASEQIRRRLWAQARNIDDLIAAEDREGEREARRITAMGVTLAESAGWEATPLLERTYAAEGTAIAQTAERGDADLVVVAARGLGGTASVLGSVSDMVVHYCSRPVLVVPQPLLSEEYDALSDGPVVVGWDGSESAKAALQTAERLFPDRRIVAVSVDEATKVPAQPGADSNGRLVHVHVDRGRGRGRQARGTASAIVAAADEQRAAAVVVGSRGRSAVREIILGSVAMGVLHESHRPVMVVPNRSQPDGS
;
A
#
# COMPACT_ATOMS: atom_id res chain seq x y z
N MET A 1 -4.99 -15.21 13.14
CA MET A 1 -6.01 -14.84 12.13
C MET A 1 -5.34 -14.88 10.77
N THR A 2 -5.90 -15.57 9.77
CA THR A 2 -5.31 -15.60 8.42
C THR A 2 -5.73 -14.35 7.67
N ILE A 3 -4.78 -13.51 7.28
CA ILE A 3 -5.03 -12.28 6.53
C ILE A 3 -5.24 -12.61 5.05
N ARG A 4 -6.20 -11.94 4.42
CA ARG A 4 -6.49 -12.03 2.98
C ARG A 4 -5.98 -10.77 2.30
N ALA A 5 -4.96 -10.90 1.46
CA ALA A 5 -4.36 -9.78 0.74
C ALA A 5 -4.68 -9.83 -0.76
N VAL A 6 -4.91 -8.68 -1.37
CA VAL A 6 -4.84 -8.53 -2.83
C VAL A 6 -3.53 -7.86 -3.17
N LEU A 7 -2.73 -8.45 -4.03
CA LEU A 7 -1.46 -7.89 -4.46
C LEU A 7 -1.45 -7.63 -5.97
N GLY A 8 -1.26 -6.36 -6.35
CA GLY A 8 -1.06 -5.97 -7.74
C GLY A 8 0.34 -6.35 -8.20
N TYR A 9 0.44 -7.23 -9.21
CA TYR A 9 1.71 -7.74 -9.72
C TYR A 9 1.80 -7.56 -11.24
N ASP A 10 2.77 -6.76 -11.68
CA ASP A 10 3.00 -6.44 -13.10
C ASP A 10 4.27 -7.11 -13.68
N GLY A 11 4.90 -7.99 -12.90
CA GLY A 11 6.16 -8.63 -13.27
C GLY A 11 7.40 -7.78 -13.04
N SER A 12 7.27 -6.58 -12.48
CA SER A 12 8.40 -5.71 -12.16
C SER A 12 9.17 -6.19 -10.93
N PRO A 13 10.47 -5.84 -10.80
CA PRO A 13 11.23 -6.08 -9.57
C PRO A 13 10.61 -5.40 -8.34
N ALA A 14 9.96 -4.25 -8.53
CA ALA A 14 9.28 -3.56 -7.45
C ALA A 14 8.08 -4.34 -6.92
N ALA A 15 7.27 -4.91 -7.81
CA ALA A 15 6.15 -5.77 -7.43
C ALA A 15 6.62 -7.08 -6.78
N ALA A 16 7.75 -7.66 -7.23
CA ALA A 16 8.36 -8.81 -6.59
C ALA A 16 8.82 -8.49 -5.15
N GLY A 17 9.50 -7.36 -4.93
CA GLY A 17 9.88 -6.91 -3.59
C GLY A 17 8.68 -6.60 -2.70
N ALA A 18 7.54 -6.17 -3.26
CA ALA A 18 6.31 -6.00 -2.50
C ALA A 18 5.71 -7.34 -2.03
N ILE A 19 5.84 -8.41 -2.81
CA ILE A 19 5.49 -9.78 -2.38
C ILE A 19 6.35 -10.18 -1.19
N GLU A 20 7.68 -10.06 -1.30
CA GLU A 20 8.61 -10.44 -0.25
C GLU A 20 8.36 -9.68 1.06
N ALA A 21 8.26 -8.36 0.97
CA ALA A 21 8.00 -7.53 2.15
C ALA A 21 6.62 -7.82 2.77
N GLY A 22 5.60 -8.00 1.95
CA GLY A 22 4.26 -8.38 2.41
C GLY A 22 4.25 -9.73 3.13
N ALA A 23 4.99 -10.72 2.61
CA ALA A 23 5.08 -12.05 3.22
C ALA A 23 5.80 -12.02 4.57
N GLN A 24 6.84 -11.20 4.72
CA GLN A 24 7.51 -11.02 6.02
C GLN A 24 6.65 -10.27 7.04
N LEU A 25 5.91 -9.24 6.60
CA LEU A 25 5.01 -8.49 7.47
C LEU A 25 3.80 -9.31 7.92
N PHE A 26 3.31 -10.19 7.05
CA PHE A 26 2.07 -10.98 7.25
C PHE A 26 2.31 -12.47 6.95
N PRO A 27 3.12 -13.17 7.74
CA PRO A 27 3.43 -14.57 7.49
C PRO A 27 2.19 -15.45 7.52
N GLY A 28 2.16 -16.49 6.66
CA GLY A 28 1.05 -17.43 6.58
C GLY A 28 -0.29 -16.86 6.10
N SER A 29 -0.25 -15.73 5.40
CA SER A 29 -1.44 -15.10 4.83
C SER A 29 -1.84 -15.74 3.51
N ARG A 30 -3.09 -15.47 3.10
CA ARG A 30 -3.60 -15.80 1.77
C ARG A 30 -3.51 -14.58 0.86
N ALA A 31 -3.00 -14.77 -0.35
CA ALA A 31 -2.86 -13.69 -1.31
C ALA A 31 -3.52 -14.01 -2.65
N TRP A 32 -4.30 -13.07 -3.15
CA TRP A 32 -4.68 -13.03 -4.56
C TRP A 32 -3.64 -12.21 -5.30
N ILE A 33 -2.88 -12.89 -6.16
CA ILE A 33 -1.92 -12.22 -7.04
C ILE A 33 -2.68 -11.77 -8.29
N THR A 34 -2.88 -10.47 -8.43
CA THR A 34 -3.70 -9.93 -9.51
C THR A 34 -2.87 -9.22 -10.55
N TYR A 35 -3.12 -9.55 -11.80
CA TYR A 35 -2.66 -8.81 -12.96
C TYR A 35 -3.88 -8.34 -13.77
N LEU A 36 -3.95 -7.04 -13.94
CA LEU A 36 -5.01 -6.41 -14.71
C LEU A 36 -4.49 -6.06 -16.10
N TRP A 37 -5.24 -6.41 -17.11
CA TRP A 37 -4.86 -6.10 -18.47
C TRP A 37 -6.01 -5.40 -19.24
N VAL A 38 -5.62 -4.46 -20.06
CA VAL A 38 -6.54 -3.60 -20.82
C VAL A 38 -6.35 -3.87 -22.31
N PRO A 39 -7.42 -4.20 -23.07
CA PRO A 39 -7.35 -4.26 -24.52
C PRO A 39 -7.23 -2.83 -25.12
N PRO A 40 -6.54 -2.67 -26.25
CA PRO A 40 -5.73 -3.65 -26.96
C PRO A 40 -4.40 -3.88 -26.28
N PHE A 41 -4.11 -5.13 -25.95
CA PHE A 41 -2.92 -5.52 -25.19
C PHE A 41 -1.60 -5.43 -25.98
N ALA A 42 -1.68 -5.42 -27.29
CA ALA A 42 -0.50 -5.66 -28.11
C ALA A 42 0.25 -4.37 -28.50
N SER A 43 1.60 -4.41 -28.43
CA SER A 43 2.45 -3.43 -29.08
C SER A 43 2.17 -3.37 -30.59
N GLU A 44 2.52 -2.24 -31.25
CA GLU A 44 2.32 -2.11 -32.69
C GLU A 44 2.95 -3.25 -33.51
N GLN A 45 4.11 -3.75 -33.08
CA GLN A 45 4.77 -4.89 -33.72
C GLN A 45 3.97 -6.18 -33.60
N ILE A 46 3.43 -6.48 -32.42
CA ILE A 46 2.60 -7.66 -32.19
C ILE A 46 1.30 -7.52 -32.98
N ARG A 47 0.67 -6.35 -32.95
CA ARG A 47 -0.57 -6.07 -33.70
C ARG A 47 -0.38 -6.28 -35.20
N ARG A 48 0.73 -5.80 -35.79
CA ARG A 48 1.06 -6.05 -37.20
C ARG A 48 1.19 -7.53 -37.52
N ARG A 49 1.80 -8.33 -36.64
CA ARG A 49 1.91 -9.78 -36.81
C ARG A 49 0.56 -10.48 -36.72
N LEU A 50 -0.27 -10.09 -35.76
CA LEU A 50 -1.60 -10.67 -35.61
C LEU A 50 -2.50 -10.29 -36.80
N TRP A 51 -2.42 -9.04 -37.27
CA TRP A 51 -3.15 -8.57 -38.45
C TRP A 51 -2.80 -9.38 -39.70
N ALA A 52 -1.54 -9.73 -39.90
CA ALA A 52 -1.10 -10.54 -41.02
C ALA A 52 -1.72 -11.95 -41.06
N GLN A 53 -2.26 -12.43 -39.95
CA GLN A 53 -2.91 -13.73 -39.79
C GLN A 53 -4.44 -13.63 -39.64
N ALA A 54 -4.98 -12.44 -39.42
CA ALA A 54 -6.40 -12.20 -39.25
C ALA A 54 -7.11 -12.07 -40.62
N ARG A 55 -8.31 -12.61 -40.72
CA ARG A 55 -9.15 -12.50 -41.93
C ARG A 55 -10.00 -11.23 -41.94
N ASN A 56 -10.29 -10.74 -40.73
CA ASN A 56 -11.12 -9.55 -40.51
C ASN A 56 -10.75 -8.91 -39.17
N ILE A 57 -11.39 -7.81 -38.81
CA ILE A 57 -11.16 -7.05 -37.59
C ILE A 57 -11.52 -7.86 -36.32
N ASP A 58 -12.58 -8.66 -36.38
CA ASP A 58 -13.02 -9.49 -35.25
C ASP A 58 -12.02 -10.58 -34.94
N ASP A 59 -11.43 -11.20 -35.97
CA ASP A 59 -10.33 -12.17 -35.82
C ASP A 59 -9.11 -11.52 -35.17
N LEU A 60 -8.78 -10.27 -35.50
CA LEU A 60 -7.69 -9.52 -34.91
C LEU A 60 -7.95 -9.25 -33.42
N ILE A 61 -9.14 -8.71 -33.09
CA ILE A 61 -9.52 -8.45 -31.70
C ILE A 61 -9.46 -9.73 -30.87
N ALA A 62 -10.01 -10.82 -31.38
CA ALA A 62 -9.97 -12.12 -30.70
C ALA A 62 -8.53 -12.66 -30.55
N ALA A 63 -7.62 -12.36 -31.47
CA ALA A 63 -6.23 -12.74 -31.36
C ALA A 63 -5.49 -11.88 -30.34
N GLU A 64 -5.72 -10.58 -30.31
CA GLU A 64 -5.18 -9.65 -29.29
C GLU A 64 -5.65 -10.05 -27.89
N ASP A 65 -6.91 -10.38 -27.72
CA ASP A 65 -7.48 -10.83 -26.45
C ASP A 65 -6.82 -12.14 -25.96
N ARG A 66 -6.65 -13.13 -26.85
CA ARG A 66 -5.98 -14.39 -26.49
C ARG A 66 -4.52 -14.19 -26.06
N GLU A 67 -3.79 -13.34 -26.77
CA GLU A 67 -2.39 -13.06 -26.40
C GLU A 67 -2.30 -12.26 -25.10
N GLY A 68 -3.20 -11.31 -24.85
CA GLY A 68 -3.31 -10.57 -23.61
C GLY A 68 -3.58 -11.50 -22.40
N GLU A 69 -4.57 -12.37 -22.54
CA GLU A 69 -4.90 -13.33 -21.49
C GLU A 69 -3.74 -14.31 -21.22
N ARG A 70 -3.08 -14.77 -22.29
CA ARG A 70 -1.90 -15.66 -22.16
C ARG A 70 -0.76 -15.00 -21.40
N GLU A 71 -0.45 -13.74 -21.72
CA GLU A 71 0.59 -12.99 -21.03
C GLU A 71 0.19 -12.70 -19.58
N ALA A 72 -1.05 -12.31 -19.34
CA ALA A 72 -1.59 -12.12 -18.01
C ALA A 72 -1.45 -13.37 -17.13
N ARG A 73 -1.78 -14.55 -17.68
CA ARG A 73 -1.60 -15.82 -16.99
C ARG A 73 -0.13 -16.10 -16.67
N ARG A 74 0.77 -15.81 -17.60
CA ARG A 74 2.22 -16.01 -17.43
C ARG A 74 2.76 -15.14 -16.30
N ILE A 75 2.43 -13.85 -16.30
CA ILE A 75 2.87 -12.89 -15.29
C ILE A 75 2.31 -13.28 -13.92
N THR A 76 1.01 -13.55 -13.83
CA THR A 76 0.37 -13.91 -12.57
C THR A 76 0.93 -15.21 -11.99
N ALA A 77 1.23 -16.23 -12.85
CA ALA A 77 1.85 -17.47 -12.40
C ALA A 77 3.24 -17.23 -11.79
N MET A 78 4.03 -16.32 -12.34
CA MET A 78 5.32 -15.93 -11.76
C MET A 78 5.13 -15.30 -10.36
N GLY A 79 4.16 -14.40 -10.22
CA GLY A 79 3.84 -13.77 -8.94
C GLY A 79 3.35 -14.77 -7.89
N VAL A 80 2.53 -15.74 -8.28
CA VAL A 80 2.11 -16.86 -7.41
C VAL A 80 3.31 -17.65 -6.92
N THR A 81 4.21 -18.06 -7.82
CA THR A 81 5.43 -18.80 -7.45
C THR A 81 6.29 -18.02 -6.45
N LEU A 82 6.45 -16.70 -6.65
CA LEU A 82 7.19 -15.85 -5.72
C LEU A 82 6.49 -15.77 -4.34
N ALA A 83 5.18 -15.59 -4.32
CA ALA A 83 4.41 -15.49 -3.10
C ALA A 83 4.44 -16.81 -2.30
N GLU A 84 4.30 -17.95 -2.97
CA GLU A 84 4.41 -19.26 -2.34
C GLU A 84 5.82 -19.52 -1.79
N SER A 85 6.86 -19.13 -2.55
CA SER A 85 8.25 -19.22 -2.10
C SER A 85 8.55 -18.34 -0.88
N ALA A 86 7.81 -17.21 -0.75
CA ALA A 86 7.88 -16.32 0.40
C ALA A 86 6.99 -16.77 1.59
N GLY A 87 6.26 -17.88 1.46
CA GLY A 87 5.46 -18.47 2.54
C GLY A 87 3.98 -18.05 2.58
N TRP A 88 3.46 -17.44 1.52
CA TRP A 88 2.03 -17.16 1.38
C TRP A 88 1.29 -18.32 0.68
N GLU A 89 0.02 -18.50 1.01
CA GLU A 89 -0.91 -19.30 0.21
C GLU A 89 -1.45 -18.41 -0.91
N ALA A 90 -0.93 -18.58 -2.16
CA ALA A 90 -1.22 -17.67 -3.25
C ALA A 90 -2.15 -18.26 -4.30
N THR A 91 -3.05 -17.43 -4.83
CA THR A 91 -3.98 -17.79 -5.89
C THR A 91 -3.91 -16.74 -7.01
N PRO A 92 -3.86 -17.14 -8.29
CA PRO A 92 -3.88 -16.19 -9.39
C PRO A 92 -5.28 -15.59 -9.54
N LEU A 93 -5.31 -14.27 -9.75
CA LEU A 93 -6.53 -13.53 -10.06
C LEU A 93 -6.32 -12.71 -11.33
N LEU A 94 -6.91 -13.18 -12.42
CA LEU A 94 -6.82 -12.56 -13.74
C LEU A 94 -8.08 -11.76 -14.00
N GLU A 95 -7.93 -10.50 -14.29
CA GLU A 95 -9.07 -9.65 -14.59
C GLU A 95 -8.80 -8.80 -15.83
N ARG A 96 -9.71 -8.91 -16.82
CA ARG A 96 -9.78 -7.98 -17.94
C ARG A 96 -10.52 -6.74 -17.50
N THR A 97 -9.93 -5.58 -17.65
CA THR A 97 -10.57 -4.33 -17.26
C THR A 97 -10.58 -3.32 -18.41
N TYR A 98 -11.59 -2.47 -18.43
CA TYR A 98 -11.63 -1.23 -19.23
C TYR A 98 -11.52 0.01 -18.32
N ALA A 99 -11.55 -0.20 -17.00
CA ALA A 99 -11.30 0.84 -16.01
C ALA A 99 -9.80 1.05 -15.82
N ALA A 100 -9.43 2.13 -15.16
CA ALA A 100 -8.06 2.35 -14.76
C ALA A 100 -7.62 1.24 -13.78
N GLU A 101 -6.41 0.71 -13.96
CA GLU A 101 -5.89 -0.46 -13.24
C GLU A 101 -6.01 -0.33 -11.72
N GLY A 102 -5.66 0.85 -11.17
CA GLY A 102 -5.75 1.07 -9.72
C GLY A 102 -7.19 1.01 -9.19
N THR A 103 -8.16 1.51 -9.93
CA THR A 103 -9.59 1.41 -9.58
C THR A 103 -10.06 -0.05 -9.62
N ALA A 104 -9.62 -0.81 -10.61
CA ALA A 104 -9.99 -2.22 -10.73
C ALA A 104 -9.38 -3.06 -9.58
N ILE A 105 -8.12 -2.80 -9.16
CA ILE A 105 -7.54 -3.43 -7.96
C ILE A 105 -8.39 -3.12 -6.71
N ALA A 106 -8.78 -1.86 -6.51
CA ALA A 106 -9.61 -1.45 -5.38
C ALA A 106 -10.96 -2.20 -5.36
N GLN A 107 -11.65 -2.27 -6.51
CA GLN A 107 -12.91 -3.01 -6.65
C GLN A 107 -12.73 -4.52 -6.42
N THR A 108 -11.63 -5.09 -6.88
CA THR A 108 -11.29 -6.50 -6.66
C THR A 108 -11.11 -6.80 -5.18
N ALA A 109 -10.43 -5.92 -4.45
CA ALA A 109 -10.26 -6.05 -3.01
C ALA A 109 -11.58 -5.96 -2.24
N GLU A 110 -12.51 -5.12 -2.70
CA GLU A 110 -13.85 -5.00 -2.11
C GLU A 110 -14.69 -6.25 -2.36
N ARG A 111 -14.75 -6.71 -3.61
CA ARG A 111 -15.52 -7.92 -3.99
C ARG A 111 -15.01 -9.18 -3.29
N GLY A 112 -13.69 -9.30 -3.11
CA GLY A 112 -13.05 -10.41 -2.42
C GLY A 112 -13.07 -10.29 -0.89
N ASP A 113 -13.63 -9.20 -0.33
CA ASP A 113 -13.58 -8.90 1.09
C ASP A 113 -12.16 -9.04 1.65
N ALA A 114 -11.18 -8.46 0.97
CA ALA A 114 -9.78 -8.47 1.36
C ALA A 114 -9.56 -7.65 2.64
N ASP A 115 -8.62 -8.10 3.48
CA ASP A 115 -8.23 -7.38 4.69
C ASP A 115 -7.29 -6.20 4.38
N LEU A 116 -6.49 -6.34 3.30
CA LEU A 116 -5.59 -5.29 2.80
C LEU A 116 -5.27 -5.46 1.32
N VAL A 117 -4.78 -4.37 0.72
CA VAL A 117 -4.18 -4.37 -0.61
C VAL A 117 -2.69 -4.08 -0.48
N VAL A 118 -1.85 -4.79 -1.24
CA VAL A 118 -0.40 -4.57 -1.28
C VAL A 118 -0.01 -4.10 -2.68
N VAL A 119 0.71 -3.00 -2.75
CA VAL A 119 1.25 -2.44 -4.00
C VAL A 119 2.69 -1.98 -3.80
N ALA A 120 3.48 -2.03 -4.84
CA ALA A 120 4.80 -1.43 -4.84
C ALA A 120 4.72 0.07 -5.11
N ALA A 121 5.53 0.88 -4.42
CA ALA A 121 5.81 2.23 -4.89
C ALA A 121 6.80 2.14 -6.05
N ARG A 122 6.52 2.74 -7.21
CA ARG A 122 7.52 2.86 -8.26
C ARG A 122 8.60 3.81 -7.80
N GLY A 123 9.77 3.26 -7.49
CA GLY A 123 11.01 4.03 -7.41
C GLY A 123 11.47 4.38 -8.83
N LEU A 124 11.20 5.58 -9.30
CA LEU A 124 11.99 6.14 -10.40
C LEU A 124 13.30 6.56 -9.75
N GLY A 125 14.41 5.97 -10.20
CA GLY A 125 15.76 6.24 -9.70
C GLY A 125 16.10 7.74 -9.69
N GLY A 126 15.73 8.41 -8.62
CA GLY A 126 15.85 9.83 -8.34
C GLY A 126 15.38 10.11 -6.93
N THR A 127 15.88 11.15 -6.32
CA THR A 127 15.77 11.55 -4.90
C THR A 127 14.35 11.84 -4.37
N ALA A 128 13.29 11.52 -5.11
CA ALA A 128 11.90 11.63 -4.66
C ALA A 128 11.17 10.35 -5.03
N SER A 129 10.71 9.60 -4.04
CA SER A 129 9.79 8.47 -4.19
C SER A 129 8.45 8.99 -4.70
N VAL A 130 8.22 8.88 -6.01
CA VAL A 130 6.94 9.21 -6.62
C VAL A 130 6.12 7.94 -6.71
N LEU A 131 4.90 7.94 -6.16
CA LEU A 131 3.95 6.85 -6.36
C LEU A 131 3.70 6.63 -7.86
N GLY A 132 3.69 5.37 -8.28
CA GLY A 132 3.24 5.03 -9.63
C GLY A 132 1.75 5.33 -9.79
N SER A 133 1.30 5.58 -11.01
CA SER A 133 -0.11 5.91 -11.30
C SER A 133 -1.11 4.90 -10.75
N VAL A 134 -0.78 3.60 -10.80
CA VAL A 134 -1.62 2.53 -10.26
C VAL A 134 -1.66 2.61 -8.73
N SER A 135 -0.51 2.71 -8.07
CA SER A 135 -0.42 2.77 -6.61
C SER A 135 -1.10 4.02 -6.05
N ASP A 136 -0.94 5.15 -6.73
CA ASP A 136 -1.61 6.41 -6.37
C ASP A 136 -3.13 6.25 -6.43
N MET A 137 -3.66 5.70 -7.51
CA MET A 137 -5.10 5.42 -7.62
C MET A 137 -5.60 4.43 -6.58
N VAL A 138 -4.84 3.36 -6.28
CA VAL A 138 -5.23 2.39 -5.24
C VAL A 138 -5.33 3.07 -3.89
N VAL A 139 -4.33 3.88 -3.51
CA VAL A 139 -4.33 4.60 -2.23
C VAL A 139 -5.50 5.59 -2.13
N HIS A 140 -5.87 6.24 -3.23
CA HIS A 140 -6.96 7.21 -3.23
C HIS A 140 -8.36 6.57 -3.22
N TYR A 141 -8.56 5.47 -3.94
CA TYR A 141 -9.90 4.93 -4.19
C TYR A 141 -10.22 3.63 -3.43
N CYS A 142 -9.22 2.97 -2.82
CA CYS A 142 -9.47 1.73 -2.11
C CYS A 142 -10.13 1.98 -0.75
N SER A 143 -11.21 1.25 -0.45
CA SER A 143 -11.88 1.25 0.86
C SER A 143 -11.21 0.32 1.88
N ARG A 144 -10.18 -0.42 1.47
CA ARG A 144 -9.39 -1.32 2.31
C ARG A 144 -8.05 -0.68 2.68
N PRO A 145 -7.42 -1.06 3.79
CA PRO A 145 -6.06 -0.66 4.08
C PRO A 145 -5.13 -0.97 2.90
N VAL A 146 -4.27 -0.03 2.52
CA VAL A 146 -3.33 -0.17 1.40
C VAL A 146 -1.91 -0.11 1.94
N LEU A 147 -1.16 -1.20 1.80
CA LEU A 147 0.27 -1.25 2.07
C LEU A 147 1.03 -0.89 0.80
N VAL A 148 1.76 0.21 0.84
CA VAL A 148 2.66 0.66 -0.22
C VAL A 148 4.08 0.29 0.18
N VAL A 149 4.74 -0.54 -0.61
CA VAL A 149 6.10 -0.98 -0.34
C VAL A 149 7.08 -0.18 -1.20
N PRO A 150 7.97 0.62 -0.61
CA PRO A 150 9.00 1.33 -1.34
C PRO A 150 10.03 0.35 -1.91
N GLN A 151 10.70 0.75 -2.98
CA GLN A 151 11.76 -0.02 -3.59
C GLN A 151 12.90 0.90 -4.07
N PRO A 152 14.16 0.53 -3.81
CA PRO A 152 14.59 -0.66 -3.06
C PRO A 152 14.40 -0.50 -1.55
N LEU A 153 14.21 -1.62 -0.83
CA LEU A 153 14.43 -1.69 0.61
C LEU A 153 15.92 -1.98 0.85
N LEU A 154 16.58 -1.20 1.69
CA LEU A 154 17.94 -1.49 2.11
C LEU A 154 17.94 -2.56 3.21
N SER A 155 19.13 -3.08 3.55
CA SER A 155 19.25 -4.18 4.51
C SER A 155 18.60 -3.86 5.87
N GLU A 156 18.73 -2.63 6.36
CA GLU A 156 18.16 -2.24 7.65
C GLU A 156 16.62 -2.22 7.63
N GLU A 157 16.01 -1.71 6.54
CA GLU A 157 14.56 -1.71 6.37
C GLU A 157 14.04 -3.15 6.18
N TYR A 158 14.78 -3.96 5.41
CA TYR A 158 14.42 -5.35 5.15
C TYR A 158 14.50 -6.20 6.41
N ASP A 159 15.55 -6.07 7.21
CA ASP A 159 15.72 -6.80 8.47
C ASP A 159 14.62 -6.44 9.48
N ALA A 160 14.18 -5.19 9.49
CA ALA A 160 13.11 -4.74 10.37
C ALA A 160 11.73 -5.34 10.03
N LEU A 161 11.51 -5.86 8.81
CA LEU A 161 10.23 -6.43 8.42
C LEU A 161 9.80 -7.61 9.29
N SER A 162 10.75 -8.38 9.80
CA SER A 162 10.47 -9.62 10.54
C SER A 162 9.93 -9.36 11.95
N ASP A 163 10.50 -8.40 12.69
CA ASP A 163 10.25 -8.20 14.13
C ASP A 163 10.17 -6.73 14.58
N GLY A 164 10.47 -5.79 13.69
CA GLY A 164 10.42 -4.37 14.00
C GLY A 164 9.02 -3.90 14.46
N PRO A 165 8.96 -2.83 15.27
CA PRO A 165 7.69 -2.26 15.70
C PRO A 165 6.92 -1.64 14.53
N VAL A 166 5.62 -1.38 14.74
CA VAL A 166 4.78 -0.63 13.81
C VAL A 166 4.58 0.77 14.36
N VAL A 167 4.98 1.77 13.58
CA VAL A 167 4.76 3.18 13.94
C VAL A 167 3.42 3.64 13.40
N VAL A 168 2.60 4.28 14.25
CA VAL A 168 1.29 4.83 13.88
C VAL A 168 1.30 6.33 14.06
N GLY A 169 1.01 7.08 13.00
CA GLY A 169 0.80 8.53 13.09
C GLY A 169 -0.46 8.85 13.90
N TRP A 170 -0.32 9.62 14.98
CA TRP A 170 -1.38 9.91 15.93
C TRP A 170 -1.63 11.40 16.11
N ASP A 171 -2.83 11.85 15.77
CA ASP A 171 -3.30 13.23 16.01
C ASP A 171 -4.63 13.30 16.79
N GLY A 172 -5.14 12.14 17.24
CA GLY A 172 -6.41 12.02 17.94
C GLY A 172 -7.66 12.09 17.06
N SER A 173 -7.50 12.19 15.73
CA SER A 173 -8.63 12.17 14.79
C SER A 173 -9.25 10.77 14.68
N GLU A 174 -10.45 10.66 14.13
CA GLU A 174 -11.10 9.38 13.85
C GLU A 174 -10.29 8.55 12.86
N SER A 175 -9.60 9.19 11.92
CA SER A 175 -8.71 8.52 10.97
C SER A 175 -7.47 7.94 11.66
N ALA A 176 -6.89 8.64 12.63
CA ALA A 176 -5.79 8.11 13.45
C ALA A 176 -6.25 6.96 14.34
N LYS A 177 -7.45 7.03 14.91
CA LYS A 177 -8.04 5.91 15.68
C LYS A 177 -8.24 4.68 14.80
N ALA A 178 -8.79 4.85 13.58
CA ALA A 178 -8.94 3.77 12.62
C ALA A 178 -7.59 3.16 12.22
N ALA A 179 -6.55 4.00 12.04
CA ALA A 179 -5.19 3.56 11.76
C ALA A 179 -4.62 2.71 12.91
N LEU A 180 -4.77 3.15 14.15
CA LEU A 180 -4.33 2.42 15.33
C LEU A 180 -5.05 1.07 15.46
N GLN A 181 -6.38 1.04 15.39
CA GLN A 181 -7.18 -0.19 15.44
C GLN A 181 -6.80 -1.17 14.33
N THR A 182 -6.52 -0.66 13.13
CA THR A 182 -6.06 -1.49 12.02
C THR A 182 -4.67 -2.07 12.28
N ALA A 183 -3.76 -1.28 12.83
CA ALA A 183 -2.43 -1.75 13.21
C ALA A 183 -2.52 -2.85 14.30
N GLU A 184 -3.33 -2.66 15.34
CA GLU A 184 -3.56 -3.65 16.40
C GLU A 184 -4.12 -4.97 15.85
N ARG A 185 -5.05 -4.88 14.89
CA ARG A 185 -5.68 -6.04 14.25
C ARG A 185 -4.74 -6.79 13.30
N LEU A 186 -4.00 -6.07 12.47
CA LEU A 186 -3.15 -6.68 11.43
C LEU A 186 -1.77 -7.09 11.97
N PHE A 187 -1.30 -6.48 13.05
CA PHE A 187 -0.01 -6.76 13.67
C PHE A 187 -0.16 -7.17 15.15
N PRO A 188 -0.90 -8.28 15.44
CA PRO A 188 -1.30 -8.64 16.81
C PRO A 188 -0.12 -8.92 17.75
N ASP A 189 1.03 -9.33 17.21
CA ASP A 189 2.19 -9.74 18.00
C ASP A 189 3.30 -8.67 18.02
N ARG A 190 3.09 -7.51 17.38
CA ARG A 190 4.11 -6.47 17.29
C ARG A 190 3.88 -5.35 18.29
N ARG A 191 4.97 -4.72 18.70
CA ARG A 191 4.93 -3.46 19.44
C ARG A 191 4.42 -2.36 18.53
N ILE A 192 3.48 -1.55 19.01
CA ILE A 192 2.92 -0.41 18.31
C ILE A 192 3.41 0.86 18.96
N VAL A 193 3.94 1.79 18.18
CA VAL A 193 4.45 3.07 18.63
C VAL A 193 3.59 4.17 18.03
N ALA A 194 2.68 4.73 18.82
CA ALA A 194 1.87 5.89 18.41
C ALA A 194 2.71 7.17 18.51
N VAL A 195 2.91 7.84 17.37
CA VAL A 195 3.74 9.05 17.28
C VAL A 195 2.86 10.27 17.10
N SER A 196 2.90 11.16 18.09
CA SER A 196 2.29 12.50 17.99
C SER A 196 3.35 13.55 17.72
N VAL A 197 3.05 14.47 16.81
CA VAL A 197 3.93 15.58 16.48
C VAL A 197 3.29 16.88 16.94
N ASP A 198 4.01 17.65 17.76
CA ASP A 198 3.52 18.93 18.29
C ASP A 198 3.27 19.96 17.19
N GLU A 199 2.03 20.38 17.10
CA GLU A 199 1.70 21.71 16.60
C GLU A 199 1.60 22.63 17.82
N ALA A 200 2.39 23.66 17.89
CA ALA A 200 2.68 24.55 19.03
C ALA A 200 1.51 24.96 19.97
N THR A 201 0.32 24.43 19.83
CA THR A 201 -0.90 24.83 20.55
C THR A 201 -1.83 23.71 21.03
N LYS A 202 -1.68 22.46 20.60
CA LYS A 202 -2.58 21.39 21.06
C LYS A 202 -1.87 20.03 21.11
N VAL A 203 -1.58 19.56 22.30
CA VAL A 203 -1.20 18.16 22.54
C VAL A 203 -2.41 17.27 22.25
N PRO A 204 -2.34 16.30 21.33
CA PRO A 204 -3.43 15.35 21.11
C PRO A 204 -3.71 14.53 22.36
N ALA A 205 -4.98 14.15 22.59
CA ALA A 205 -5.29 13.17 23.63
C ALA A 205 -4.48 11.89 23.38
N GLN A 206 -3.93 11.33 24.44
CA GLN A 206 -3.18 10.07 24.33
C GLN A 206 -4.10 8.97 23.82
N PRO A 207 -3.59 8.03 22.98
CA PRO A 207 -4.33 6.84 22.63
C PRO A 207 -4.65 6.06 23.92
N GLY A 208 -5.81 5.42 23.96
CA GLY A 208 -6.21 4.60 25.10
C GLY A 208 -5.15 3.54 25.41
N ALA A 209 -5.03 3.17 26.68
CA ALA A 209 -4.07 2.12 27.08
C ALA A 209 -4.42 0.78 26.39
N ASP A 210 -3.44 0.13 25.80
CA ASP A 210 -3.53 -1.25 25.34
C ASP A 210 -3.51 -2.20 26.56
N SER A 211 -4.47 -3.14 26.60
CA SER A 211 -4.55 -4.17 27.64
C SER A 211 -3.31 -5.08 27.73
N ASN A 212 -2.49 -5.11 26.69
CA ASN A 212 -1.30 -5.98 26.58
C ASN A 212 0.04 -5.24 26.75
N GLY A 213 0.05 -3.92 27.00
CA GLY A 213 1.27 -3.13 27.18
C GLY A 213 2.16 -2.98 25.93
N ARG A 214 1.63 -3.31 24.75
CA ARG A 214 2.37 -3.22 23.47
C ARG A 214 2.33 -1.83 22.85
N LEU A 215 1.37 -1.00 23.27
CA LEU A 215 1.21 0.36 22.76
C LEU A 215 2.09 1.32 23.56
N VAL A 216 3.00 1.98 22.87
CA VAL A 216 3.86 3.04 23.40
C VAL A 216 3.51 4.34 22.70
N HIS A 217 3.31 5.40 23.48
CA HIS A 217 3.09 6.73 22.92
C HIS A 217 4.39 7.54 22.95
N VAL A 218 4.81 8.02 21.79
CA VAL A 218 6.00 8.86 21.63
C VAL A 218 5.57 10.24 21.15
N HIS A 219 6.09 11.25 21.82
CA HIS A 219 5.84 12.63 21.48
C HIS A 219 7.09 13.21 20.81
N VAL A 220 6.93 13.77 19.62
CA VAL A 220 8.04 14.35 18.85
C VAL A 220 7.82 15.85 18.70
N ASP A 221 8.80 16.62 19.21
CA ASP A 221 8.82 18.09 19.01
C ASP A 221 9.30 18.44 17.60
N ARG A 222 8.58 19.28 16.90
CA ARG A 222 8.98 19.81 15.58
C ARG A 222 10.29 20.63 15.60
N GLY A 223 10.89 20.85 16.77
CA GLY A 223 12.15 21.59 16.92
C GLY A 223 12.04 23.07 16.58
N ARG A 224 12.10 23.91 17.61
CA ARG A 224 12.22 25.37 17.49
C ARG A 224 13.63 25.76 17.04
N GLY A 225 14.00 25.51 15.78
CA GLY A 225 15.31 25.93 15.24
C GLY A 225 15.18 27.09 14.27
N ARG A 226 15.62 28.29 14.67
CA ARG A 226 15.93 29.39 13.72
C ARG A 226 17.00 28.88 12.77
N GLY A 227 16.65 28.65 11.47
CA GLY A 227 17.58 28.31 10.42
C GLY A 227 17.56 26.89 9.86
N ARG A 228 16.79 25.94 10.42
CA ARG A 228 16.43 24.68 9.75
C ARG A 228 14.96 24.75 9.38
N GLN A 229 14.63 24.44 8.11
CA GLN A 229 13.24 24.25 7.69
C GLN A 229 12.56 23.38 8.74
N ALA A 230 11.48 23.91 9.33
CA ALA A 230 10.69 23.14 10.28
C ALA A 230 10.29 21.83 9.61
N ARG A 231 10.75 20.70 10.13
CA ARG A 231 10.37 19.39 9.60
C ARG A 231 8.85 19.31 9.63
N GLY A 232 8.25 18.98 8.49
CA GLY A 232 6.82 18.75 8.43
C GLY A 232 6.39 17.61 9.35
N THR A 233 5.11 17.49 9.67
CA THR A 233 4.58 16.38 10.48
C THR A 233 4.95 15.03 9.88
N ALA A 234 4.92 14.92 8.55
CA ALA A 234 5.31 13.69 7.84
C ALA A 234 6.77 13.32 8.11
N SER A 235 7.71 14.28 7.92
CA SER A 235 9.14 14.04 8.15
C SER A 235 9.45 13.67 9.60
N ALA A 236 8.70 14.21 10.57
CA ALA A 236 8.86 13.84 11.98
C ALA A 236 8.39 12.41 12.27
N ILE A 237 7.28 11.96 11.65
CA ILE A 237 6.80 10.59 11.76
C ILE A 237 7.81 9.62 11.11
N VAL A 238 8.32 9.96 9.93
CA VAL A 238 9.32 9.13 9.22
C VAL A 238 10.61 9.02 10.04
N ALA A 239 11.12 10.13 10.57
CA ALA A 239 12.31 10.11 11.42
C ALA A 239 12.11 9.25 12.68
N ALA A 240 10.93 9.34 13.32
CA ALA A 240 10.61 8.48 14.46
C ALA A 240 10.54 7.00 14.06
N ALA A 241 10.03 6.68 12.86
CA ALA A 241 10.00 5.31 12.36
C ALA A 241 11.42 4.78 12.11
N ASP A 242 12.33 5.61 11.60
CA ASP A 242 13.73 5.23 11.41
C ASP A 242 14.45 5.01 12.75
N GLU A 243 14.29 5.93 13.70
CA GLU A 243 14.86 5.79 15.06
C GLU A 243 14.36 4.52 15.77
N GLN A 244 13.09 4.14 15.56
CA GLN A 244 12.51 2.93 16.13
C GLN A 244 12.84 1.67 15.32
N ARG A 245 13.49 1.76 14.18
CA ARG A 245 13.69 0.65 13.21
C ARG A 245 12.37 -0.04 12.89
N ALA A 246 11.36 0.76 12.56
CA ALA A 246 10.02 0.26 12.36
C ALA A 246 9.92 -0.68 11.14
N ALA A 247 9.13 -1.73 11.24
CA ALA A 247 8.79 -2.62 10.13
C ALA A 247 7.85 -1.94 9.13
N ALA A 248 6.96 -1.08 9.62
CA ALA A 248 6.02 -0.33 8.80
C ALA A 248 5.56 0.95 9.51
N VAL A 249 5.10 1.92 8.71
CA VAL A 249 4.42 3.12 9.19
C VAL A 249 2.94 3.02 8.81
N VAL A 250 2.04 3.28 9.74
CA VAL A 250 0.60 3.27 9.52
C VAL A 250 0.04 4.67 9.73
N VAL A 251 -0.68 5.17 8.75
CA VAL A 251 -1.32 6.48 8.80
C VAL A 251 -2.77 6.40 8.35
N GLY A 252 -3.63 7.22 8.94
CA GLY A 252 -4.97 7.41 8.42
C GLY A 252 -4.95 8.22 7.13
N SER A 253 -5.88 7.95 6.23
CA SER A 253 -5.98 8.66 4.94
C SER A 253 -6.26 10.16 5.10
N ARG A 254 -6.75 10.62 6.26
CA ARG A 254 -7.10 12.02 6.56
C ARG A 254 -6.61 12.41 7.96
N GLY A 255 -6.52 13.72 8.23
CA GLY A 255 -6.25 14.28 9.54
C GLY A 255 -7.42 15.13 10.03
N ARG A 256 -7.18 15.96 11.06
CA ARG A 256 -8.19 16.83 11.70
C ARG A 256 -8.88 17.84 10.78
N SER A 257 -8.29 18.19 9.64
CA SER A 257 -8.74 19.27 8.76
C SER A 257 -9.48 18.80 7.50
N ALA A 258 -9.92 17.55 7.44
CA ALA A 258 -10.44 16.97 6.21
C ALA A 258 -11.82 17.53 5.79
N VAL A 259 -11.86 18.13 4.63
CA VAL A 259 -13.05 18.38 3.83
C VAL A 259 -13.54 17.03 3.24
N ARG A 260 -14.85 16.89 3.03
CA ARG A 260 -15.55 15.62 2.69
C ARG A 260 -15.20 14.98 1.34
N GLU A 261 -14.24 15.49 0.57
CA GLU A 261 -13.87 14.94 -0.72
C GLU A 261 -12.73 13.91 -0.61
N ILE A 262 -12.66 13.00 -1.59
CA ILE A 262 -11.76 11.83 -1.69
C ILE A 262 -10.29 12.28 -1.88
N ILE A 263 -9.73 13.00 -0.91
CA ILE A 263 -8.35 13.50 -1.00
C ILE A 263 -7.55 12.92 0.15
N LEU A 264 -6.44 12.29 -0.20
CA LEU A 264 -5.44 11.86 0.77
C LEU A 264 -4.87 13.07 1.52
N GLY A 265 -4.81 13.01 2.83
CA GLY A 265 -4.30 14.09 3.67
C GLY A 265 -2.82 14.37 3.41
N SER A 266 -2.40 15.62 3.59
CA SER A 266 -1.01 16.05 3.36
C SER A 266 0.03 15.28 4.18
N VAL A 267 -0.31 14.84 5.39
CA VAL A 267 0.58 14.02 6.23
C VAL A 267 0.74 12.63 5.66
N ALA A 268 -0.37 11.96 5.28
CA ALA A 268 -0.30 10.63 4.66
C ALA A 268 0.48 10.66 3.33
N MET A 269 0.23 11.67 2.51
CA MET A 269 0.97 11.87 1.26
C MET A 269 2.46 12.13 1.54
N GLY A 270 2.79 12.99 2.50
CA GLY A 270 4.19 13.26 2.87
C GLY A 270 4.90 12.00 3.39
N VAL A 271 4.25 11.20 4.25
CA VAL A 271 4.82 9.93 4.73
C VAL A 271 5.06 8.96 3.57
N LEU A 272 4.11 8.83 2.62
CA LEU A 272 4.28 7.99 1.43
C LEU A 272 5.45 8.42 0.55
N HIS A 273 5.72 9.73 0.46
CA HIS A 273 6.82 10.27 -0.36
C HIS A 273 8.18 10.22 0.32
N GLU A 274 8.22 10.33 1.64
CA GLU A 274 9.47 10.46 2.40
C GLU A 274 9.94 9.14 3.04
N SER A 275 9.02 8.18 3.27
CA SER A 275 9.37 6.94 3.95
C SER A 275 10.13 5.97 3.04
N HIS A 276 11.22 5.41 3.59
CA HIS A 276 11.93 4.27 3.01
C HIS A 276 11.40 2.93 3.53
N ARG A 277 10.45 2.96 4.47
CA ARG A 277 9.80 1.78 5.05
C ARG A 277 8.41 1.59 4.46
N PRO A 278 7.86 0.37 4.45
CA PRO A 278 6.47 0.14 4.04
C PRO A 278 5.49 1.06 4.75
N VAL A 279 4.59 1.67 3.99
CA VAL A 279 3.57 2.60 4.52
C VAL A 279 2.19 2.02 4.30
N MET A 280 1.44 1.85 5.38
CA MET A 280 0.03 1.47 5.32
C MET A 280 -0.85 2.70 5.46
N VAL A 281 -1.66 2.95 4.45
CA VAL A 281 -2.70 3.98 4.49
C VAL A 281 -4.03 3.32 4.82
N VAL A 282 -4.66 3.79 5.89
CA VAL A 282 -5.95 3.27 6.36
C VAL A 282 -7.05 4.25 5.95
N PRO A 283 -7.99 3.82 5.09
CA PRO A 283 -9.10 4.68 4.69
C PRO A 283 -10.02 4.99 5.87
N ASN A 284 -10.50 6.23 5.93
CA ASN A 284 -11.54 6.58 6.88
C ASN A 284 -12.89 6.06 6.34
N ARG A 285 -13.41 4.98 6.92
CA ARG A 285 -14.77 4.50 6.64
C ARG A 285 -15.75 5.52 7.23
N SER A 286 -16.13 6.54 6.48
CA SER A 286 -17.42 7.19 6.74
C SER A 286 -18.48 6.11 6.50
N GLN A 287 -19.21 5.72 7.56
CA GLN A 287 -20.43 4.95 7.36
C GLN A 287 -21.28 5.71 6.33
N PRO A 288 -21.84 5.03 5.31
CA PRO A 288 -22.88 5.66 4.52
C PRO A 288 -23.98 6.07 5.52
N ASP A 289 -24.31 7.36 5.52
CA ASP A 289 -25.46 7.87 6.26
C ASP A 289 -26.64 6.99 5.87
N GLY A 290 -27.16 6.24 6.85
CA GLY A 290 -28.36 5.44 6.68
C GLY A 290 -29.51 6.38 6.29
N SER A 291 -29.99 6.18 5.07
CA SER A 291 -31.28 6.69 4.59
C SER A 291 -32.25 5.55 4.55
#